data_2944d03acd72828ac3d5ea8192f7875a
#
_entry.id   2944d03acd72828ac3d5ea8192f7875a
#
_cell.length_a   1.000
_cell.length_b   1.000
_cell.length_c   1.000
_cell.angle_alpha   90.00
_cell.angle_beta   90.00
_cell.angle_gamma   90.00
#
_symmetry.space_group_name_H-M   'P 1'
#
loop_
_entity.id
_entity.type
_entity.pdbx_description
1 polymer ?
#
loop_
_entity_poly.entity_id
_entity_poly.type
_entity_poly.pdbx_seq_one_letter_code
_entity_poly.pdbx_strand_id
1 'polypeptide(L)'
;AGAQHTLLYARLSTVNSDAAAQKLTAMEGGEDAETFASGMAAISTTLMSLLSSGDHVVASTDVYGGTYGLLTEERPRFGIETTMADMRDPAAYEAAIQPNTKLIYIETLTNPVLKVCDIPAMVDVAKRHNLLCIIDNTFASPWACQPLSMGVDLVIHSTTKYLGGHSDIIGGAVIGSKELI
;
A
#
# COMPACT_ATOMS: atom_id res chain seq x y z
N ALA A 1 -26.74 -6.16 -16.05
CA ALA A 1 -27.61 -6.22 -14.89
C ALA A 1 -26.72 -6.11 -13.68
N GLY A 2 -26.63 -4.92 -13.04
CA GLY A 2 -25.83 -4.71 -11.87
C GLY A 2 -26.33 -5.58 -10.73
N ALA A 3 -25.44 -6.35 -10.11
CA ALA A 3 -25.71 -7.03 -8.87
C ALA A 3 -26.07 -5.94 -7.85
N GLN A 4 -27.29 -5.93 -7.35
CA GLN A 4 -27.64 -5.14 -6.16
C GLN A 4 -26.81 -5.73 -5.01
N HIS A 5 -25.80 -4.98 -4.55
CA HIS A 5 -25.12 -5.29 -3.31
C HIS A 5 -26.16 -5.23 -2.18
N THR A 6 -26.66 -6.38 -1.78
CA THR A 6 -27.55 -6.49 -0.64
C THR A 6 -26.68 -6.24 0.59
N LEU A 7 -26.91 -5.13 1.29
CA LEU A 7 -26.24 -4.81 2.55
C LEU A 7 -26.68 -5.83 3.62
N LEU A 8 -25.97 -6.93 3.68
CA LEU A 8 -26.31 -8.06 4.56
C LEU A 8 -25.71 -7.91 5.96
N TYR A 9 -24.54 -7.31 6.07
CA TYR A 9 -23.80 -7.27 7.33
C TYR A 9 -22.75 -6.15 7.33
N ALA A 10 -22.79 -5.26 8.32
CA ALA A 10 -21.98 -4.04 8.36
C ALA A 10 -20.45 -4.27 8.34
N ARG A 11 -19.98 -5.44 8.77
CA ARG A 11 -18.55 -5.79 8.70
C ARG A 11 -18.09 -6.08 7.27
N LEU A 12 -19.00 -6.53 6.40
CA LEU A 12 -18.68 -6.82 4.99
C LEU A 12 -18.79 -5.56 4.14
N SER A 13 -19.85 -4.77 4.35
CA SER A 13 -20.07 -3.53 3.61
C SER A 13 -21.13 -2.67 4.31
N THR A 14 -20.99 -1.36 4.17
CA THR A 14 -22.01 -0.37 4.54
C THR A 14 -22.10 0.69 3.45
N VAL A 15 -23.24 1.37 3.35
CA VAL A 15 -23.39 2.50 2.41
C VAL A 15 -22.28 3.54 2.59
N ASN A 16 -21.86 3.78 3.84
CA ASN A 16 -20.82 4.74 4.14
C ASN A 16 -19.43 4.26 3.73
N SER A 17 -19.09 2.98 3.98
CA SER A 17 -17.81 2.41 3.53
C SER A 17 -17.72 2.39 2.01
N ASP A 18 -18.80 2.00 1.32
CA ASP A 18 -18.86 1.97 -0.13
C ASP A 18 -18.72 3.38 -0.74
N ALA A 19 -19.40 4.38 -0.15
CA ALA A 19 -19.28 5.77 -0.58
C ALA A 19 -17.85 6.32 -0.35
N ALA A 20 -17.21 5.94 0.76
CA ALA A 20 -15.83 6.31 1.04
C ALA A 20 -14.86 5.64 0.04
N ALA A 21 -15.01 4.34 -0.21
CA ALA A 21 -14.23 3.58 -1.18
C ALA A 21 -14.33 4.19 -2.59
N GLN A 22 -15.55 4.46 -3.07
CA GLN A 22 -15.78 5.10 -4.37
C GLN A 22 -15.12 6.48 -4.48
N LYS A 23 -15.17 7.27 -3.41
CA LYS A 23 -14.53 8.59 -3.39
C LYS A 23 -13.00 8.48 -3.44
N LEU A 24 -12.42 7.55 -2.67
CA LEU A 24 -10.98 7.31 -2.65
C LEU A 24 -10.49 6.77 -4.00
N THR A 25 -11.24 5.84 -4.61
CA THR A 25 -11.00 5.34 -5.97
C THR A 25 -10.92 6.50 -6.97
N ALA A 26 -11.90 7.41 -6.94
CA ALA A 26 -11.93 8.56 -7.83
C ALA A 26 -10.78 9.55 -7.57
N MET A 27 -10.38 9.72 -6.31
CA MET A 27 -9.29 10.65 -5.93
C MET A 27 -7.91 10.14 -6.36
N GLU A 28 -7.65 8.83 -6.26
CA GLU A 28 -6.39 8.20 -6.68
C GLU A 28 -6.39 7.81 -8.17
N GLY A 29 -7.54 7.82 -8.84
CA GLY A 29 -7.66 7.37 -10.22
C GLY A 29 -7.58 5.86 -10.39
N GLY A 30 -7.98 5.10 -9.35
CA GLY A 30 -8.05 3.64 -9.37
C GLY A 30 -9.31 3.08 -10.03
N GLU A 31 -9.45 1.77 -10.02
CA GLU A 31 -10.65 1.08 -10.49
C GLU A 31 -11.57 0.67 -9.34
N ASP A 32 -10.96 0.36 -8.17
CA ASP A 32 -11.67 -0.03 -6.96
C ASP A 32 -10.88 0.32 -5.70
N ALA A 33 -11.52 0.27 -4.53
CA ALA A 33 -10.89 0.49 -3.25
C ALA A 33 -11.58 -0.29 -2.14
N GLU A 34 -10.82 -0.69 -1.12
CA GLU A 34 -11.33 -1.27 0.11
C GLU A 34 -10.96 -0.40 1.31
N THR A 35 -11.87 -0.31 2.31
CA THR A 35 -11.67 0.48 3.52
C THR A 35 -11.43 -0.40 4.74
N PHE A 36 -10.57 0.07 5.64
CA PHE A 36 -10.09 -0.67 6.81
C PHE A 36 -10.22 0.15 8.10
N ALA A 37 -10.23 -0.56 9.23
CA ALA A 37 -10.32 0.06 10.55
C ALA A 37 -9.09 0.92 10.93
N SER A 38 -7.96 0.78 10.23
CA SER A 38 -6.74 1.59 10.43
C SER A 38 -5.80 1.46 9.24
N GLY A 39 -4.82 2.38 9.12
CA GLY A 39 -3.75 2.27 8.12
C GLY A 39 -2.95 0.97 8.28
N MET A 40 -2.63 0.56 9.51
CA MET A 40 -1.96 -0.71 9.75
C MET A 40 -2.81 -1.93 9.37
N ALA A 41 -4.13 -1.86 9.52
CA ALA A 41 -5.04 -2.91 9.02
C ALA A 41 -4.99 -2.98 7.49
N ALA A 42 -5.00 -1.86 6.79
CA ALA A 42 -4.82 -1.81 5.34
C ALA A 42 -3.47 -2.43 4.92
N ILE A 43 -2.36 -1.98 5.49
CA ILE A 43 -1.01 -2.49 5.19
C ILE A 43 -0.92 -4.00 5.46
N SER A 44 -1.31 -4.42 6.68
CA SER A 44 -1.17 -5.83 7.07
C SER A 44 -2.03 -6.76 6.23
N THR A 45 -3.28 -6.38 5.94
CA THR A 45 -4.18 -7.20 5.12
C THR A 45 -3.68 -7.28 3.68
N THR A 46 -3.26 -6.17 3.07
CA THR A 46 -2.68 -6.16 1.73
C THR A 46 -1.48 -7.09 1.63
N LEU A 47 -0.52 -6.99 2.56
CA LEU A 47 0.64 -7.86 2.54
C LEU A 47 0.29 -9.34 2.78
N MET A 48 -0.70 -9.63 3.65
CA MET A 48 -1.14 -11.01 3.91
C MET A 48 -1.93 -11.63 2.76
N SER A 49 -2.67 -10.84 1.99
CA SER A 49 -3.41 -11.34 0.81
C SER A 49 -2.48 -11.66 -0.36
N LEU A 50 -1.36 -10.97 -0.48
CA LEU A 50 -0.44 -11.07 -1.61
C LEU A 50 0.75 -12.00 -1.35
N LEU A 51 1.07 -12.30 -0.09
CA LEU A 51 2.27 -13.04 0.30
C LEU A 51 1.94 -14.34 1.01
N SER A 52 2.75 -15.34 0.74
CA SER A 52 2.73 -16.67 1.39
C SER A 52 4.06 -16.95 2.08
N SER A 53 4.08 -17.99 2.92
CA SER A 53 5.33 -18.46 3.52
C SER A 53 6.35 -18.85 2.44
N GLY A 54 7.57 -18.36 2.58
CA GLY A 54 8.65 -18.52 1.60
C GLY A 54 8.78 -17.35 0.62
N ASP A 55 7.86 -16.39 0.62
CA ASP A 55 7.95 -15.19 -0.21
C ASP A 55 8.85 -14.12 0.42
N HIS A 56 9.37 -13.24 -0.44
CA HIS A 56 10.27 -12.16 -0.07
C HIS A 56 9.72 -10.79 -0.52
N VAL A 57 10.02 -9.76 0.26
CA VAL A 57 9.66 -8.35 0.03
C VAL A 57 10.92 -7.50 0.05
N VAL A 58 11.03 -6.54 -0.86
CA VAL A 58 12.00 -5.43 -0.73
C VAL A 58 11.26 -4.19 -0.26
N ALA A 59 11.69 -3.59 0.85
CA ALA A 59 11.01 -2.44 1.45
C ALA A 59 11.99 -1.31 1.79
N SER A 60 11.46 -0.08 1.94
CA SER A 60 12.27 1.08 2.33
C SER A 60 12.75 0.97 3.78
N THR A 61 14.01 1.34 4.01
CA THR A 61 14.61 1.44 5.36
C THR A 61 13.92 2.46 6.26
N ASP A 62 13.29 3.46 5.67
CA ASP A 62 12.70 4.61 6.38
C ASP A 62 11.16 4.60 6.37
N VAL A 63 10.54 3.42 6.32
CA VAL A 63 9.08 3.30 6.43
C VAL A 63 8.58 3.66 7.83
N TYR A 64 7.28 3.96 7.92
CA TYR A 64 6.61 4.15 9.20
C TYR A 64 6.96 3.05 10.20
N GLY A 65 7.22 3.41 11.47
CA GLY A 65 7.69 2.46 12.49
C GLY A 65 6.80 1.23 12.68
N GLY A 66 5.46 1.38 12.56
CA GLY A 66 4.54 0.25 12.59
C GLY A 66 4.72 -0.70 11.40
N THR A 67 4.96 -0.16 10.21
CA THR A 67 5.28 -0.95 9.00
C THR A 67 6.63 -1.64 9.13
N TYR A 68 7.63 -0.94 9.68
CA TYR A 68 8.95 -1.52 9.94
C TYR A 68 8.84 -2.74 10.87
N GLY A 69 8.19 -2.59 12.03
CA GLY A 69 7.97 -3.71 12.97
C GLY A 69 7.17 -4.86 12.34
N LEU A 70 6.13 -4.54 11.55
CA LEU A 70 5.38 -5.55 10.81
C LEU A 70 6.28 -6.37 9.88
N LEU A 71 7.14 -5.72 9.09
CA LEU A 71 7.99 -6.37 8.10
C LEU A 71 9.17 -7.12 8.72
N THR A 72 9.77 -6.60 9.79
CA THR A 72 11.01 -7.14 10.37
C THR A 72 10.81 -8.06 11.58
N GLU A 73 9.70 -7.92 12.32
CA GLU A 73 9.45 -8.67 13.54
C GLU A 73 8.27 -9.65 13.41
N GLU A 74 7.16 -9.20 12.80
CA GLU A 74 5.94 -10.00 12.73
C GLU A 74 5.93 -10.94 11.51
N ARG A 75 6.28 -10.45 10.32
CA ARG A 75 6.24 -11.25 9.07
C ARG A 75 7.20 -12.43 9.04
N PRO A 76 8.42 -12.36 9.58
CA PRO A 76 9.29 -13.52 9.67
C PRO A 76 8.67 -14.71 10.40
N ARG A 77 7.76 -14.48 11.37
CA ARG A 77 7.02 -15.55 12.07
C ARG A 77 6.07 -16.32 11.16
N PHE A 78 5.68 -15.74 10.02
CA PHE A 78 4.86 -16.36 8.99
C PHE A 78 5.67 -16.86 7.80
N GLY A 79 7.01 -16.84 7.91
CA GLY A 79 7.92 -17.31 6.86
C GLY A 79 8.06 -16.35 5.70
N ILE A 80 7.73 -15.07 5.88
CA ILE A 80 7.90 -14.01 4.87
C ILE A 80 9.17 -13.23 5.22
N GLU A 81 10.10 -13.15 4.29
CA GLU A 81 11.37 -12.46 4.47
C GLU A 81 11.32 -11.05 3.88
N THR A 82 12.09 -10.13 4.46
CA THR A 82 12.16 -8.75 3.98
C THR A 82 13.60 -8.27 3.93
N THR A 83 14.00 -7.69 2.79
CA THR A 83 15.25 -6.91 2.67
C THR A 83 14.91 -5.43 2.65
N MET A 84 15.56 -4.67 3.54
CA MET A 84 15.40 -3.22 3.62
C MET A 84 16.42 -2.54 2.71
N ALA A 85 15.99 -1.56 1.90
CA ALA A 85 16.84 -0.81 0.97
C ALA A 85 16.54 0.70 1.02
N ASP A 86 17.48 1.56 0.65
CA ASP A 86 17.24 3.01 0.56
C ASP A 86 16.38 3.32 -0.69
N MET A 87 15.18 3.83 -0.49
CA MET A 87 14.24 4.12 -1.59
C MET A 87 14.70 5.25 -2.53
N ARG A 88 15.75 5.97 -2.19
CA ARG A 88 16.37 6.96 -3.09
C ARG A 88 17.35 6.33 -4.06
N ASP A 89 17.66 5.05 -3.89
CA ASP A 89 18.56 4.29 -4.73
C ASP A 89 17.84 3.09 -5.38
N PRO A 90 17.26 3.25 -6.57
CA PRO A 90 16.62 2.15 -7.30
C PRO A 90 17.55 0.97 -7.56
N ALA A 91 18.85 1.21 -7.70
CA ALA A 91 19.84 0.14 -7.89
C ALA A 91 20.01 -0.70 -6.60
N ALA A 92 19.92 -0.10 -5.42
CA ALA A 92 19.90 -0.84 -4.15
C ALA A 92 18.65 -1.74 -4.03
N TYR A 93 17.48 -1.26 -4.49
CA TYR A 93 16.29 -2.10 -4.55
C TYR A 93 16.46 -3.27 -5.52
N GLU A 94 16.99 -3.01 -6.71
CA GLU A 94 17.23 -4.04 -7.72
C GLU A 94 18.23 -5.10 -7.22
N ALA A 95 19.29 -4.68 -6.54
CA ALA A 95 20.29 -5.58 -5.95
C ALA A 95 19.72 -6.43 -4.78
N ALA A 96 18.67 -5.96 -4.13
CA ALA A 96 18.01 -6.68 -3.03
C ALA A 96 16.98 -7.72 -3.51
N ILE A 97 16.62 -7.74 -4.80
CA ILE A 97 15.65 -8.68 -5.35
C ILE A 97 16.21 -10.09 -5.33
N GLN A 98 15.41 -11.03 -4.84
CA GLN A 98 15.69 -12.47 -4.76
C GLN A 98 14.74 -13.25 -5.69
N PRO A 99 15.01 -14.52 -6.03
CA PRO A 99 14.14 -15.32 -6.89
C PRO A 99 12.69 -15.48 -6.36
N ASN A 100 12.51 -15.38 -5.05
CA ASN A 100 11.22 -15.46 -4.36
C ASN A 100 10.61 -14.10 -4.00
N THR A 101 11.19 -12.99 -4.46
CA THR A 101 10.60 -11.65 -4.27
C THR A 101 9.27 -11.56 -5.02
N LYS A 102 8.25 -11.02 -4.37
CA LYS A 102 6.89 -10.82 -4.93
C LYS A 102 6.53 -9.37 -5.14
N LEU A 103 7.01 -8.50 -4.25
CA LEU A 103 6.67 -7.09 -4.32
C LEU A 103 7.78 -6.20 -3.77
N ILE A 104 7.72 -4.94 -4.15
CA ILE A 104 8.42 -3.84 -3.49
C ILE A 104 7.42 -2.97 -2.75
N TYR A 105 7.83 -2.52 -1.55
CA TYR A 105 7.04 -1.66 -0.69
C TYR A 105 7.78 -0.35 -0.43
N ILE A 106 7.15 0.77 -0.78
CA ILE A 106 7.72 2.11 -0.67
C ILE A 106 6.74 3.08 0.00
N GLU A 107 7.22 4.26 0.38
CA GLU A 107 6.39 5.39 0.79
C GLU A 107 6.65 6.56 -0.16
N THR A 108 5.62 7.35 -0.49
CA THR A 108 5.79 8.57 -1.29
C THR A 108 6.74 9.55 -0.60
N LEU A 109 6.51 9.74 0.70
CA LEU A 109 7.32 10.53 1.62
C LEU A 109 7.51 9.73 2.91
N THR A 110 8.76 9.50 3.30
CA THR A 110 9.06 8.69 4.49
C THR A 110 8.76 9.43 5.79
N ASN A 111 8.41 8.67 6.82
CA ASN A 111 8.19 9.17 8.18
C ASN A 111 9.29 8.64 9.13
N PRO A 112 10.10 9.47 9.83
CA PRO A 112 9.93 10.93 10.00
C PRO A 112 10.81 11.78 9.09
N VAL A 113 11.67 11.21 8.26
CA VAL A 113 12.77 11.94 7.61
C VAL A 113 12.38 12.63 6.29
N LEU A 114 11.15 12.43 5.81
CA LEU A 114 10.57 13.08 4.61
C LEU A 114 11.44 12.92 3.35
N LYS A 115 12.08 11.77 3.18
CA LYS A 115 12.73 11.42 1.92
C LYS A 115 11.65 11.24 0.85
N VAL A 116 11.88 11.78 -0.33
CA VAL A 116 10.98 11.66 -1.48
C VAL A 116 11.37 10.47 -2.33
N CYS A 117 10.39 9.66 -2.73
CA CYS A 117 10.61 8.51 -3.61
C CYS A 117 10.59 8.93 -5.08
N ASP A 118 11.52 8.41 -5.87
CA ASP A 118 11.42 8.43 -7.34
C ASP A 118 10.50 7.27 -7.78
N ILE A 119 9.17 7.54 -7.76
CA ILE A 119 8.14 6.54 -8.05
C ILE A 119 8.33 5.93 -9.44
N PRO A 120 8.52 6.69 -10.55
CA PRO A 120 8.75 6.12 -11.87
C PRO A 120 9.93 5.14 -11.91
N ALA A 121 11.05 5.48 -11.29
CA ALA A 121 12.22 4.60 -11.25
C ALA A 121 11.94 3.31 -10.46
N MET A 122 11.19 3.38 -9.35
CA MET A 122 10.79 2.19 -8.58
C MET A 122 9.79 1.30 -9.33
N VAL A 123 8.85 1.90 -10.03
CA VAL A 123 7.91 1.18 -10.91
C VAL A 123 8.67 0.46 -12.04
N ASP A 124 9.69 1.11 -12.62
CA ASP A 124 10.53 0.48 -13.64
C ASP A 124 11.31 -0.73 -13.09
N VAL A 125 11.85 -0.63 -11.86
CA VAL A 125 12.47 -1.78 -11.17
C VAL A 125 11.45 -2.91 -11.01
N ALA A 126 10.28 -2.63 -10.46
CA ALA A 126 9.25 -3.63 -10.24
C ALA A 126 8.84 -4.33 -11.56
N LYS A 127 8.60 -3.56 -12.63
CA LYS A 127 8.20 -4.09 -13.94
C LYS A 127 9.27 -4.96 -14.58
N ARG A 128 10.55 -4.57 -14.52
CA ARG A 128 11.65 -5.39 -15.06
C ARG A 128 11.74 -6.77 -14.43
N HIS A 129 11.33 -6.89 -13.16
CA HIS A 129 11.39 -8.13 -12.40
C HIS A 129 10.02 -8.81 -12.21
N ASN A 130 8.98 -8.29 -12.85
CA ASN A 130 7.60 -8.80 -12.73
C ASN A 130 7.11 -8.85 -11.27
N LEU A 131 7.39 -7.79 -10.51
CA LEU A 131 7.00 -7.60 -9.12
C LEU A 131 5.85 -6.61 -9.02
N LEU A 132 5.03 -6.74 -7.97
CA LEU A 132 4.06 -5.70 -7.62
C LEU A 132 4.79 -4.52 -6.96
N CYS A 133 4.38 -3.29 -7.31
CA CYS A 133 4.80 -2.06 -6.67
C CYS A 133 3.69 -1.54 -5.77
N ILE A 134 3.92 -1.51 -4.46
CA ILE A 134 2.95 -1.04 -3.46
C ILE A 134 3.51 0.20 -2.79
N ILE A 135 2.69 1.23 -2.67
CA ILE A 135 3.10 2.50 -2.07
C ILE A 135 2.14 2.96 -0.97
N ASP A 136 2.69 3.37 0.16
CA ASP A 136 1.95 4.14 1.16
C ASP A 136 2.02 5.64 0.79
N ASN A 137 0.87 6.19 0.37
CA ASN A 137 0.72 7.57 -0.06
C ASN A 137 0.12 8.48 1.03
N THR A 138 0.18 8.05 2.28
CA THR A 138 -0.45 8.74 3.40
C THR A 138 0.02 10.18 3.54
N PHE A 139 1.33 10.45 3.41
CA PHE A 139 1.89 11.78 3.65
C PHE A 139 1.74 12.75 2.47
N ALA A 140 1.72 12.26 1.24
CA ALA A 140 1.46 13.10 0.08
C ALA A 140 -0.05 13.35 -0.11
N SER A 141 -0.88 12.34 0.16
CA SER A 141 -2.29 12.28 -0.17
C SER A 141 -2.57 12.34 -1.69
N PRO A 142 -3.78 12.00 -2.16
CA PRO A 142 -4.13 12.10 -3.58
C PRO A 142 -4.09 13.52 -4.14
N TRP A 143 -4.07 14.51 -3.27
CA TRP A 143 -3.93 15.92 -3.65
C TRP A 143 -2.54 16.25 -4.21
N ALA A 144 -1.48 15.76 -3.55
CA ALA A 144 -0.11 16.08 -3.95
C ALA A 144 0.49 15.06 -4.92
N CYS A 145 0.04 13.79 -4.85
CA CYS A 145 0.56 12.71 -5.68
C CYS A 145 -0.52 11.64 -5.92
N GLN A 146 -0.61 11.15 -7.16
CA GLN A 146 -1.48 10.04 -7.58
C GLN A 146 -0.62 8.92 -8.17
N PRO A 147 -0.05 8.04 -7.33
CA PRO A 147 0.92 7.03 -7.76
C PRO A 147 0.38 6.00 -8.76
N LEU A 148 -0.92 5.69 -8.75
CA LEU A 148 -1.53 4.80 -9.75
C LEU A 148 -1.32 5.33 -11.17
N SER A 149 -1.39 6.65 -11.37
CA SER A 149 -1.13 7.26 -12.68
C SER A 149 0.33 7.13 -13.14
N MET A 150 1.25 6.80 -12.24
CA MET A 150 2.67 6.55 -12.50
C MET A 150 3.00 5.08 -12.68
N GLY A 151 1.98 4.19 -12.57
CA GLY A 151 2.11 2.76 -12.82
C GLY A 151 2.36 1.90 -11.57
N VAL A 152 2.12 2.45 -10.38
CA VAL A 152 2.05 1.68 -9.11
C VAL A 152 0.82 0.78 -9.16
N ASP A 153 0.90 -0.43 -8.59
CA ASP A 153 -0.19 -1.41 -8.63
C ASP A 153 -1.22 -1.19 -7.52
N LEU A 154 -0.76 -0.88 -6.29
CA LEU A 154 -1.61 -0.61 -5.13
C LEU A 154 -1.13 0.61 -4.35
N VAL A 155 -2.07 1.47 -3.99
CA VAL A 155 -1.86 2.63 -3.13
C VAL A 155 -2.56 2.40 -1.80
N ILE A 156 -1.82 2.61 -0.71
CA ILE A 156 -2.30 2.47 0.67
C ILE A 156 -2.38 3.85 1.31
N HIS A 157 -3.38 4.05 2.14
CA HIS A 157 -3.55 5.23 2.97
C HIS A 157 -3.90 4.89 4.41
N SER A 158 -3.28 5.55 5.36
CA SER A 158 -3.88 5.80 6.66
C SER A 158 -4.85 6.98 6.52
N THR A 159 -6.14 6.70 6.40
CA THR A 159 -7.16 7.76 6.32
C THR A 159 -7.27 8.56 7.62
N THR A 160 -6.66 8.06 8.70
CA THR A 160 -6.46 8.74 9.99
C THR A 160 -5.76 10.10 9.85
N LYS A 161 -4.93 10.29 8.80
CA LYS A 161 -4.07 11.45 8.61
C LYS A 161 -4.78 12.53 7.76
N TYR A 162 -4.19 12.94 6.64
CA TYR A 162 -4.69 14.07 5.84
C TYR A 162 -6.06 13.83 5.21
N LEU A 163 -6.42 12.58 4.90
CA LEU A 163 -7.74 12.25 4.37
C LEU A 163 -8.85 12.47 5.40
N GLY A 164 -8.64 12.11 6.66
CA GLY A 164 -9.53 12.46 7.77
C GLY A 164 -9.45 13.95 8.11
N GLY A 165 -8.24 14.48 8.23
CA GLY A 165 -7.93 15.91 8.27
C GLY A 165 -8.16 16.62 9.60
N HIS A 166 -8.86 15.99 10.56
CA HIS A 166 -9.31 16.66 11.80
C HIS A 166 -8.86 15.96 13.09
N SER A 167 -8.02 14.93 13.01
CA SER A 167 -7.55 14.14 14.16
C SER A 167 -8.67 13.48 14.99
N ASP A 168 -9.79 13.18 14.37
CA ASP A 168 -11.02 12.67 15.00
C ASP A 168 -11.45 11.28 14.50
N ILE A 169 -10.74 10.72 13.52
CA ILE A 169 -10.99 9.39 12.97
C ILE A 169 -9.75 8.51 12.96
N ILE A 170 -9.99 7.20 12.93
CA ILE A 170 -8.99 6.17 12.63
C ILE A 170 -9.53 5.36 11.45
N GLY A 171 -8.70 5.14 10.43
CA GLY A 171 -9.07 4.33 9.29
C GLY A 171 -7.91 4.09 8.34
N GLY A 172 -8.14 3.21 7.38
CA GLY A 172 -7.21 2.89 6.30
C GLY A 172 -7.94 2.63 5.00
N ALA A 173 -7.22 2.64 3.91
CA ALA A 173 -7.73 2.28 2.59
C ALA A 173 -6.63 1.71 1.71
N VAL A 174 -7.04 0.86 0.77
CA VAL A 174 -6.21 0.37 -0.34
C VAL A 174 -6.94 0.66 -1.63
N ILE A 175 -6.26 1.16 -2.63
CA ILE A 175 -6.82 1.53 -3.93
C ILE A 175 -5.96 0.88 -5.02
N GLY A 176 -6.61 0.31 -6.05
CA GLY A 176 -5.91 -0.33 -7.15
C GLY A 176 -6.81 -0.73 -8.30
N SER A 177 -6.40 -1.80 -9.03
CA SER A 177 -7.26 -2.46 -10.00
C SER A 177 -8.30 -3.34 -9.30
N LYS A 178 -9.41 -3.63 -9.99
CA LYS A 178 -10.45 -4.56 -9.51
C LYS A 178 -9.95 -5.99 -9.27
N GLU A 179 -8.86 -6.36 -9.93
CA GLU A 179 -8.27 -7.68 -9.79
C GLU A 179 -7.51 -7.82 -8.48
N LEU A 180 -6.93 -6.71 -7.99
CA LEU A 180 -6.11 -6.68 -6.78
C LEU A 180 -6.88 -6.28 -5.52
N ILE A 181 -8.07 -5.69 -5.65
CA ILE A 181 -8.98 -5.32 -4.57
C ILE A 181 -10.05 -6.41 -4.40
#